data_d62529cefc959a554976c60ffe28c202
#
_entry.id   d62529cefc959a554976c60ffe28c202
#
_cell.length_a   1.000
_cell.length_b   1.000
_cell.length_c   1.000
_cell.angle_alpha   90.00
_cell.angle_beta   90.00
_cell.angle_gamma   90.00
#
_symmetry.space_group_name_H-M   'P 1'
#
loop_
_entity.id
_entity.type
_entity.pdbx_description
1 polymer ?
#
loop_
_entity_poly.entity_id
_entity_poly.type
_entity_poly.pdbx_seq_one_letter_code
_entity_poly.pdbx_strand_id
1 'polypeptide(L)'
;MSIKFALPHFLEGIQTQETYLKWLTRKAVAHIKRDRNRGNVVATTSSYKVAIHEAVCESGGFDFYTGEKLDWTLLSQYNNDDSKKLKREYKKRFALLPSVDHVDDGLSHANFKICGWRTNDCKNDLSHEELVDVCKKIIRHYEKRT
;
A
#
# COMPACT_ATOMS: atom_id res chain seq x y z
N MET A 1 -0.97 -18.84 23.72
CA MET A 1 -0.92 -19.03 22.25
C MET A 1 -0.59 -17.71 21.56
N SER A 2 0.35 -17.74 20.64
CA SER A 2 0.63 -16.57 19.82
C SER A 2 -0.49 -16.36 18.80
N ILE A 3 -0.89 -15.12 18.61
CA ILE A 3 -1.88 -14.74 17.60
C ILE A 3 -1.17 -14.65 16.25
N LYS A 4 -1.65 -15.40 15.28
CA LYS A 4 -1.16 -15.27 13.90
C LYS A 4 -1.58 -13.90 13.37
N PHE A 5 -0.65 -13.17 12.75
CA PHE A 5 -0.85 -11.80 12.28
C PHE A 5 -1.21 -10.84 13.43
N ALA A 6 -0.46 -10.92 14.53
CA ALA A 6 -0.65 -10.03 15.68
C ALA A 6 -0.52 -8.56 15.25
N LEU A 7 -1.32 -7.70 15.87
CA LEU A 7 -1.27 -6.26 15.63
C LEU A 7 0.17 -5.75 15.80
N PRO A 8 0.76 -5.12 14.79
CA PRO A 8 2.10 -4.56 14.92
C PRO A 8 2.18 -3.54 16.06
N HIS A 9 3.32 -3.50 16.72
CA HIS A 9 3.52 -2.69 17.93
C HIS A 9 3.17 -1.21 17.72
N PHE A 10 3.58 -0.64 16.58
CA PHE A 10 3.30 0.78 16.28
C PHE A 10 1.81 1.08 16.08
N LEU A 11 0.96 0.07 15.92
CA LEU A 11 -0.48 0.25 15.78
C LEU A 11 -1.26 0.14 17.09
N GLU A 12 -0.59 -0.20 18.19
CA GLU A 12 -1.22 -0.26 19.50
C GLU A 12 -1.78 1.13 19.87
N GLY A 13 -3.05 1.17 20.26
CA GLY A 13 -3.74 2.42 20.55
C GLY A 13 -4.26 3.18 19.33
N ILE A 14 -3.90 2.75 18.11
CA ILE A 14 -4.37 3.38 16.86
C ILE A 14 -5.45 2.51 16.20
N GLN A 15 -5.22 1.21 16.12
CA GLN A 15 -6.17 0.27 15.55
C GLN A 15 -6.36 -0.94 16.47
N THR A 16 -7.49 -1.65 16.29
CA THR A 16 -7.73 -2.91 16.97
C THR A 16 -7.17 -4.07 16.15
N GLN A 17 -6.89 -5.19 16.84
CA GLN A 17 -6.50 -6.44 16.19
C GLN A 17 -7.51 -6.86 15.12
N GLU A 18 -8.79 -6.72 15.41
CA GLU A 18 -9.87 -7.09 14.49
C GLU A 18 -9.85 -6.23 13.22
N THR A 19 -9.76 -4.92 13.37
CA THR A 19 -9.72 -3.99 12.22
C THR A 19 -8.49 -4.25 11.36
N TYR A 20 -7.35 -4.46 11.96
CA TYR A 20 -6.11 -4.76 11.26
C TYR A 20 -6.24 -6.06 10.45
N LEU A 21 -6.76 -7.11 11.07
CA LEU A 21 -6.91 -8.41 10.40
C LEU A 21 -7.89 -8.34 9.22
N LYS A 22 -8.98 -7.61 9.37
CA LYS A 22 -9.94 -7.37 8.27
C LYS A 22 -9.27 -6.64 7.10
N TRP A 23 -8.50 -5.60 7.41
CA TRP A 23 -7.74 -4.86 6.40
C TRP A 23 -6.74 -5.77 5.68
N LEU A 24 -5.96 -6.53 6.45
CA LEU A 24 -4.95 -7.45 5.90
C LEU A 24 -5.59 -8.46 4.95
N THR A 25 -6.70 -9.05 5.35
CA THR A 25 -7.44 -10.03 4.55
C THR A 25 -7.95 -9.40 3.25
N ARG A 26 -8.55 -8.21 3.32
CA ARG A 26 -9.03 -7.49 2.12
C ARG A 26 -7.90 -7.20 1.14
N LYS A 27 -6.75 -6.75 1.64
CA LYS A 27 -5.60 -6.46 0.79
C LYS A 27 -5.07 -7.72 0.12
N ALA A 28 -4.95 -8.82 0.86
CA ALA A 28 -4.52 -10.10 0.30
C ALA A 28 -5.48 -10.58 -0.79
N VAL A 29 -6.78 -10.55 -0.53
CA VAL A 29 -7.80 -10.99 -1.50
C VAL A 29 -7.77 -10.13 -2.78
N ALA A 30 -7.67 -8.82 -2.62
CA ALA A 30 -7.62 -7.89 -3.77
C ALA A 30 -6.38 -8.15 -4.64
N HIS A 31 -5.21 -8.32 -4.02
CA HIS A 31 -3.97 -8.60 -4.76
C HIS A 31 -3.99 -9.98 -5.42
N ILE A 32 -4.52 -10.98 -4.76
CA ILE A 32 -4.69 -12.33 -5.34
C ILE A 32 -5.54 -12.26 -6.61
N LYS A 33 -6.69 -11.59 -6.54
CA LYS A 33 -7.59 -11.45 -7.68
C LYS A 33 -6.89 -10.78 -8.87
N ARG A 34 -6.18 -9.68 -8.60
CA ARG A 34 -5.46 -8.94 -9.63
C ARG A 34 -4.35 -9.78 -10.25
N ASP A 35 -3.54 -10.42 -9.41
CA ASP A 35 -2.37 -11.17 -9.89
C ASP A 35 -2.78 -12.44 -10.62
N ARG A 36 -3.83 -13.13 -10.20
CA ARG A 36 -4.39 -14.28 -10.92
C ARG A 36 -4.92 -13.87 -12.30
N ASN A 37 -5.56 -12.71 -12.40
CA ASN A 37 -6.01 -12.18 -13.68
C ASN A 37 -4.84 -11.86 -14.62
N ARG A 38 -3.64 -11.62 -14.08
CA ARG A 38 -2.41 -11.39 -14.84
C ARG A 38 -1.65 -12.69 -15.16
N GLY A 39 -2.15 -13.83 -14.68
CA GLY A 39 -1.56 -15.14 -14.98
C GLY A 39 -0.77 -15.77 -13.83
N ASN A 40 -0.78 -15.21 -12.63
CA ASN A 40 -0.12 -15.82 -11.48
C ASN A 40 -0.89 -17.09 -11.06
N VAL A 41 -0.20 -18.24 -11.09
CA VAL A 41 -0.78 -19.54 -10.77
C VAL A 41 -0.29 -20.09 -9.43
N VAL A 42 0.65 -19.41 -8.76
CA VAL A 42 1.27 -19.88 -7.51
C VAL A 42 0.78 -19.11 -6.28
N ALA A 43 0.16 -17.95 -6.46
CA ALA A 43 -0.29 -17.09 -5.37
C ALA A 43 -1.43 -17.74 -4.59
N THR A 44 -1.35 -17.66 -3.25
CA THR A 44 -2.43 -18.07 -2.34
C THR A 44 -2.76 -16.92 -1.40
N THR A 45 -3.99 -16.89 -0.91
CA THR A 45 -4.42 -15.89 0.07
C THR A 45 -3.54 -15.95 1.32
N SER A 46 -3.21 -17.18 1.77
CA SER A 46 -2.36 -17.38 2.94
C SER A 46 -0.96 -16.79 2.74
N SER A 47 -0.31 -17.08 1.61
CA SER A 47 1.04 -16.57 1.33
C SER A 47 1.06 -15.04 1.21
N TYR A 48 0.02 -14.46 0.63
CA TYR A 48 -0.10 -13.00 0.49
C TYR A 48 -0.35 -12.33 1.85
N LYS A 49 -1.17 -12.93 2.71
CA LYS A 49 -1.37 -12.40 4.07
C LYS A 49 -0.06 -12.36 4.86
N VAL A 50 0.73 -13.43 4.78
CA VAL A 50 2.04 -13.49 5.43
C VAL A 50 2.96 -12.40 4.90
N ALA A 51 3.09 -12.30 3.58
CA ALA A 51 3.99 -11.33 2.95
C ALA A 51 3.58 -9.88 3.22
N ILE A 52 2.28 -9.58 3.18
CA ILE A 52 1.78 -8.24 3.47
C ILE A 52 1.99 -7.89 4.95
N HIS A 53 1.72 -8.84 5.85
CA HIS A 53 1.95 -8.63 7.28
C HIS A 53 3.42 -8.34 7.57
N GLU A 54 4.33 -9.09 6.96
CA GLU A 54 5.77 -8.84 7.07
C GLU A 54 6.13 -7.45 6.57
N ALA A 55 5.56 -7.04 5.42
CA ALA A 55 5.79 -5.70 4.88
C ALA A 55 5.31 -4.60 5.83
N VAL A 56 4.15 -4.80 6.48
CA VAL A 56 3.64 -3.87 7.49
C VAL A 56 4.62 -3.75 8.66
N CYS A 57 5.08 -4.88 9.19
CA CYS A 57 6.03 -4.89 10.31
C CYS A 57 7.34 -4.20 9.93
N GLU A 58 7.87 -4.48 8.75
CA GLU A 58 9.10 -3.85 8.24
C GLU A 58 8.96 -2.36 8.04
N SER A 59 7.76 -1.89 7.66
CA SER A 59 7.49 -0.47 7.39
C SER A 59 7.62 0.41 8.62
N GLY A 60 7.38 -0.15 9.80
CA GLY A 60 7.31 0.64 11.03
C GLY A 60 6.22 1.70 11.00
N GLY A 61 5.33 1.67 10.02
CA GLY A 61 4.25 2.63 9.85
C GLY A 61 4.51 3.72 8.81
N PHE A 62 5.66 3.66 8.11
CA PHE A 62 6.08 4.71 7.17
C PHE A 62 5.96 4.24 5.72
N ASP A 63 5.80 5.21 4.82
CA ASP A 63 5.79 4.98 3.37
C ASP A 63 7.19 4.56 2.91
N PHE A 64 7.28 3.41 2.25
CA PHE A 64 8.55 2.87 1.78
C PHE A 64 9.27 3.80 0.79
N TYR A 65 8.52 4.54 -0.02
CA TYR A 65 9.09 5.38 -1.09
C TYR A 65 9.40 6.80 -0.64
N THR A 66 8.53 7.40 0.17
CA THR A 66 8.67 8.81 0.56
C THR A 66 9.20 9.01 1.97
N GLY A 67 9.14 7.97 2.81
CA GLY A 67 9.51 8.09 4.23
C GLY A 67 8.48 8.81 5.08
N GLU A 68 7.35 9.21 4.52
CA GLU A 68 6.30 9.89 5.29
C GLU A 68 5.63 8.92 6.27
N LYS A 69 5.22 9.43 7.43
CA LYS A 69 4.41 8.65 8.37
C LYS A 69 3.01 8.49 7.81
N LEU A 70 2.58 7.24 7.66
CA LEU A 70 1.24 6.93 7.16
C LEU A 70 0.19 7.15 8.25
N ASP A 71 -1.02 7.46 7.82
CA ASP A 71 -2.14 7.67 8.74
C ASP A 71 -2.95 6.38 8.87
N TRP A 72 -2.60 5.57 9.85
CA TRP A 72 -3.23 4.27 10.10
C TRP A 72 -4.61 4.39 10.73
N THR A 73 -5.01 5.60 11.18
CA THR A 73 -6.39 5.82 11.65
C THR A 73 -7.40 5.73 10.51
N LEU A 74 -6.92 5.86 9.27
CA LEU A 74 -7.78 5.86 8.08
C LEU A 74 -8.17 4.46 7.59
N LEU A 75 -7.64 3.40 8.19
CA LEU A 75 -8.00 2.04 7.80
C LEU A 75 -9.52 1.85 7.87
N SER A 76 -10.09 1.30 6.81
CA SER A 76 -11.54 1.03 6.72
C SER A 76 -12.43 2.26 6.66
N GLN A 77 -11.86 3.46 6.47
CA GLN A 77 -12.63 4.69 6.30
C GLN A 77 -12.84 5.10 4.84
N TYR A 78 -12.17 4.41 3.90
CA TYR A 78 -12.31 4.71 2.48
C TYR A 78 -13.72 4.36 2.00
N ASN A 79 -14.35 5.30 1.29
CA ASN A 79 -15.67 5.13 0.73
C ASN A 79 -15.66 5.49 -0.76
N ASN A 80 -15.99 4.51 -1.61
CA ASN A 80 -15.98 4.69 -3.06
C ASN A 80 -16.94 5.77 -3.53
N ASP A 81 -18.13 5.88 -2.90
CA ASP A 81 -19.11 6.89 -3.29
C ASP A 81 -18.63 8.29 -2.95
N ASP A 82 -18.04 8.48 -1.77
CA ASP A 82 -17.44 9.75 -1.38
C ASP A 82 -16.26 10.09 -2.28
N SER A 83 -15.43 9.10 -2.64
CA SER A 83 -14.31 9.28 -3.56
C SER A 83 -14.78 9.79 -4.92
N LYS A 84 -15.88 9.24 -5.45
CA LYS A 84 -16.45 9.66 -6.73
C LYS A 84 -17.05 11.07 -6.66
N LYS A 85 -17.68 11.43 -5.53
CA LYS A 85 -18.28 12.75 -5.31
C LYS A 85 -17.26 13.83 -5.08
N LEU A 86 -16.30 13.59 -4.20
CA LEU A 86 -15.33 14.59 -3.75
C LEU A 86 -14.07 14.64 -4.62
N LYS A 87 -13.81 13.58 -5.39
CA LYS A 87 -12.70 13.49 -6.35
C LYS A 87 -11.36 13.92 -5.72
N ARG A 88 -10.79 15.02 -6.21
CA ARG A 88 -9.48 15.52 -5.80
C ARG A 88 -9.38 15.81 -4.31
N GLU A 89 -10.42 16.37 -3.70
CA GLU A 89 -10.43 16.66 -2.27
C GLU A 89 -10.36 15.39 -1.43
N TYR A 90 -11.06 14.34 -1.85
CA TYR A 90 -11.02 13.05 -1.21
C TYR A 90 -9.62 12.43 -1.31
N LYS A 91 -9.00 12.51 -2.48
CA LYS A 91 -7.65 12.01 -2.70
C LYS A 91 -6.62 12.72 -1.82
N LYS A 92 -6.75 14.03 -1.62
CA LYS A 92 -5.88 14.79 -0.73
C LYS A 92 -6.04 14.34 0.74
N ARG A 93 -7.28 14.18 1.17
CA ARG A 93 -7.59 13.77 2.54
C ARG A 93 -7.04 12.38 2.86
N PHE A 94 -7.07 11.47 1.90
CA PHE A 94 -6.63 10.09 2.07
C PHE A 94 -5.26 9.82 1.44
N ALA A 95 -4.46 10.86 1.20
CA ALA A 95 -3.13 10.70 0.59
C ALA A 95 -2.23 9.72 1.35
N LEU A 96 -2.28 9.75 2.68
CA LEU A 96 -1.46 8.90 3.55
C LEU A 96 -2.20 7.66 4.05
N LEU A 97 -3.33 7.30 3.42
CA LEU A 97 -4.00 6.04 3.70
C LEU A 97 -3.05 4.88 3.38
N PRO A 98 -2.79 3.98 4.35
CA PRO A 98 -1.92 2.85 4.08
C PRO A 98 -2.40 1.98 2.92
N SER A 99 -1.51 1.71 2.00
CA SER A 99 -1.75 0.92 0.80
C SER A 99 -0.63 -0.09 0.62
N VAL A 100 -0.89 -1.09 -0.20
CA VAL A 100 0.04 -2.19 -0.45
C VAL A 100 0.42 -2.20 -1.92
N ASP A 101 1.72 -2.13 -2.19
CA ASP A 101 2.28 -2.19 -3.54
C ASP A 101 2.96 -3.54 -3.75
N HIS A 102 2.57 -4.25 -4.80
CA HIS A 102 3.27 -5.46 -5.24
C HIS A 102 4.39 -5.00 -6.17
N VAL A 103 5.63 -5.09 -5.68
CA VAL A 103 6.78 -4.38 -6.32
C VAL A 103 7.36 -5.09 -7.53
N ASP A 104 6.89 -6.26 -7.90
CA ASP A 104 7.33 -6.98 -9.09
C ASP A 104 6.19 -7.13 -10.11
N ASP A 105 6.34 -8.04 -11.05
CA ASP A 105 5.36 -8.25 -12.12
C ASP A 105 4.06 -8.93 -11.66
N GLY A 106 4.00 -9.35 -10.40
CA GLY A 106 2.83 -10.06 -9.86
C GLY A 106 2.72 -11.51 -10.29
N LEU A 107 3.71 -12.05 -10.99
CA LEU A 107 3.67 -13.40 -11.56
C LEU A 107 4.42 -14.44 -10.74
N SER A 108 5.27 -14.02 -9.82
CA SER A 108 6.14 -14.89 -9.03
C SER A 108 5.90 -14.74 -7.54
N HIS A 109 6.95 -14.61 -6.77
CA HIS A 109 6.88 -14.55 -5.31
C HIS A 109 6.20 -13.28 -4.82
N ALA A 110 5.48 -13.41 -3.71
CA ALA A 110 4.86 -12.29 -3.03
C ALA A 110 5.95 -11.35 -2.49
N ASN A 111 6.00 -10.15 -3.04
CA ASN A 111 6.93 -9.10 -2.62
C ASN A 111 6.18 -7.77 -2.54
N PHE A 112 5.88 -7.34 -1.31
CA PHE A 112 5.05 -6.17 -1.08
C PHE A 112 5.81 -5.10 -0.31
N LYS A 113 5.45 -3.85 -0.58
CA LYS A 113 5.89 -2.69 0.19
C LYS A 113 4.68 -1.90 0.63
N ILE A 114 4.78 -1.27 1.79
CA ILE A 114 3.71 -0.43 2.33
C ILE A 114 3.99 1.02 1.95
N CYS A 115 2.99 1.70 1.45
CA CYS A 115 3.10 3.09 1.02
C CYS A 115 1.75 3.79 1.18
N GLY A 116 1.74 5.10 0.98
CA GLY A 116 0.48 5.85 0.97
C GLY A 116 -0.29 5.63 -0.32
N TRP A 117 -1.61 5.78 -0.25
CA TRP A 117 -2.46 5.69 -1.44
C TRP A 117 -1.99 6.64 -2.55
N ARG A 118 -1.66 7.88 -2.18
CA ARG A 118 -1.13 8.87 -3.14
C ARG A 118 0.12 8.34 -3.86
N THR A 119 1.07 7.80 -3.11
CA THR A 119 2.32 7.27 -3.68
C THR A 119 2.05 6.08 -4.59
N ASN A 120 1.19 5.17 -4.16
CA ASN A 120 0.84 3.99 -4.95
C ASN A 120 0.13 4.38 -6.26
N ASP A 121 -0.76 5.37 -6.19
CA ASP A 121 -1.47 5.90 -7.35
C ASP A 121 -0.50 6.56 -8.34
N CYS A 122 0.46 7.35 -7.84
CA CYS A 122 1.50 7.98 -8.66
C CYS A 122 2.44 6.96 -9.31
N LYS A 123 2.84 5.95 -8.55
CA LYS A 123 3.76 4.92 -9.04
C LYS A 123 3.10 4.03 -10.09
N ASN A 124 1.85 3.67 -9.89
CA ASN A 124 1.12 2.77 -10.77
C ASN A 124 1.95 1.50 -11.04
N ASP A 125 2.22 1.16 -12.27
CA ASP A 125 2.97 -0.04 -12.67
C ASP A 125 4.47 0.21 -12.91
N LEU A 126 4.95 1.41 -12.61
CA LEU A 126 6.39 1.69 -12.71
C LEU A 126 7.17 0.91 -11.65
N SER A 127 8.40 0.54 -11.98
CA SER A 127 9.34 0.07 -10.96
C SER A 127 9.78 1.24 -10.07
N HIS A 128 10.39 0.93 -8.91
CA HIS A 128 10.92 1.98 -8.05
C HIS A 128 11.93 2.86 -8.79
N GLU A 129 12.83 2.24 -9.54
CA GLU A 129 13.86 2.96 -10.31
C GLU A 129 13.25 3.84 -11.40
N GLU A 130 12.26 3.34 -12.12
CA GLU A 130 11.55 4.10 -13.15
C GLU A 130 10.83 5.31 -12.54
N LEU A 131 10.18 5.14 -11.40
CA LEU A 131 9.53 6.23 -10.68
C LEU A 131 10.54 7.30 -10.28
N VAL A 132 11.67 6.91 -9.69
CA VAL A 132 12.75 7.83 -9.27
C VAL A 132 13.28 8.60 -10.49
N ASP A 133 13.48 7.93 -11.61
CA ASP A 133 13.98 8.56 -12.84
C ASP A 133 13.01 9.62 -13.34
N VAL A 134 11.72 9.32 -13.41
CA VAL A 134 10.68 10.29 -13.79
C VAL A 134 10.67 11.48 -12.85
N CYS A 135 10.72 11.23 -11.54
CA CYS A 135 10.75 12.30 -10.53
C CYS A 135 11.95 13.23 -10.72
N LYS A 136 13.13 12.66 -10.98
CA LYS A 136 14.34 13.46 -11.24
C LYS A 136 14.19 14.33 -12.48
N LYS A 137 13.60 13.79 -13.55
CA LYS A 137 13.34 14.54 -14.77
C LYS A 137 12.39 15.70 -14.54
N ILE A 138 11.30 15.44 -13.80
CA ILE A 138 10.32 16.46 -13.46
C ILE A 138 10.97 17.59 -12.65
N ILE A 139 11.72 17.24 -11.60
CA ILE A 139 12.38 18.21 -10.73
C ILE A 139 13.37 19.06 -11.52
N ARG A 140 14.23 18.43 -12.33
CA ARG A 140 15.22 19.15 -13.14
C ARG A 140 14.58 20.15 -14.09
N HIS A 141 13.51 19.74 -14.75
CA HIS A 141 12.80 20.62 -15.70
C HIS A 141 12.10 21.77 -14.96
N TYR A 142 11.45 21.47 -13.83
CA TYR A 142 10.79 22.48 -13.00
C TYR A 142 11.79 23.54 -12.51
N GLU A 143 12.94 23.12 -12.01
CA GLU A 143 13.98 24.02 -11.50
C GLU A 143 14.55 24.92 -12.59
N LYS A 144 14.67 24.42 -13.81
CA LYS A 144 15.12 25.23 -14.96
C LYS A 144 14.13 26.33 -15.37
N ARG A 145 12.84 26.13 -15.08
CA ARG A 145 11.78 27.10 -15.42
C ARG A 145 11.64 28.22 -14.41
N THR A 146 12.20 28.04 -13.24
CA THR A 146 12.22 29.04 -12.18
C THR A 146 13.57 29.73 -12.16
#